data_b352febe1b15e6c19e5030f677db4665
#
_entry.id   b352febe1b15e6c19e5030f677db4665
#
_cell.length_a   1.000
_cell.length_b   1.000
_cell.length_c   1.000
_cell.angle_alpha   90.00
_cell.angle_beta   90.00
_cell.angle_gamma   90.00
#
_symmetry.space_group_name_H-M   'P 1'
#
loop_
_entity.id
_entity.type
_entity.pdbx_description
1 polymer ?
#
loop_
_entity_poly.entity_id
_entity_poly.type
_entity_poly.pdbx_seq_one_letter_code
_entity_poly.pdbx_strand_id
1 'polypeptide(L)'
;MIDRLIHYDPVRTVTTLQVRADNIFADDGHLSVAGINENIAQTCAARMGYISHSSGGRVKIGVIGAITGFSVTRTPLVGEVLTTTIDVIQEVFQVTLVHATVTVGTEVIAETDLKIALQD
;
A
#
# COMPACT_ATOMS: atom_id res chain seq x y z
N MET A 1 -3.17 -4.35 -8.43
CA MET A 1 -3.77 -4.54 -7.10
C MET A 1 -4.23 -3.24 -6.47
N ILE A 2 -4.30 -2.19 -7.25
CA ILE A 2 -5.02 -0.97 -6.89
C ILE A 2 -5.92 -0.56 -8.04
N ASP A 3 -7.09 0.01 -7.74
CA ASP A 3 -7.99 0.53 -8.77
C ASP A 3 -7.71 2.00 -9.02
N ARG A 4 -7.48 2.77 -7.97
CA ARG A 4 -7.31 4.23 -8.07
C ARG A 4 -6.33 4.75 -7.02
N LEU A 5 -5.51 5.70 -7.44
CA LEU A 5 -4.76 6.57 -6.54
C LEU A 5 -5.64 7.79 -6.29
N ILE A 6 -6.19 7.93 -5.08
CA ILE A 6 -7.16 8.99 -4.79
C ILE A 6 -6.54 10.20 -4.07
N HIS A 7 -5.34 10.05 -3.52
CA HIS A 7 -4.64 11.15 -2.88
C HIS A 7 -3.14 10.92 -2.89
N TYR A 8 -2.40 11.98 -3.15
CA TYR A 8 -0.95 12.01 -2.97
C TYR A 8 -0.54 13.38 -2.46
N ASP A 9 0.29 13.38 -1.41
CA ASP A 9 1.13 14.51 -1.02
C ASP A 9 2.45 13.95 -0.48
N PRO A 10 3.46 14.78 -0.17
CA PRO A 10 4.78 14.25 0.26
C PRO A 10 4.73 13.35 1.49
N VAL A 11 3.69 13.43 2.29
CA VAL A 11 3.56 12.68 3.56
C VAL A 11 2.58 11.51 3.42
N ARG A 12 1.56 11.62 2.57
CA ARG A 12 0.46 10.65 2.53
C ARG A 12 0.10 10.26 1.12
N THR A 13 -0.09 8.96 0.92
CA THR A 13 -0.61 8.37 -0.33
C THR A 13 -1.79 7.48 0.01
N VAL A 14 -2.88 7.61 -0.73
CA VAL A 14 -4.10 6.83 -0.50
C VAL A 14 -4.56 6.20 -1.80
N THR A 15 -4.81 4.89 -1.76
CA THR A 15 -5.35 4.13 -2.90
C THR A 15 -6.61 3.39 -2.51
N THR A 16 -7.40 3.02 -3.51
CA THR A 16 -8.57 2.16 -3.32
C THR A 16 -8.48 0.93 -4.20
N LEU A 17 -9.06 -0.17 -3.72
CA LEU A 17 -9.21 -1.42 -4.46
C LEU A 17 -10.54 -2.06 -4.09
N GLN A 18 -11.37 -2.36 -5.09
CA GLN A 18 -12.54 -3.21 -4.86
C GLN A 18 -12.11 -4.67 -4.96
N VAL A 19 -12.47 -5.46 -3.96
CA VAL A 19 -12.18 -6.89 -3.95
C VAL A 19 -13.14 -7.59 -4.92
N ARG A 20 -12.58 -8.25 -5.94
CA ARG A 20 -13.35 -8.97 -6.96
C ARG A 20 -13.09 -10.47 -6.85
N ALA A 21 -14.08 -11.25 -7.20
CA ALA A 21 -13.97 -12.72 -7.12
C ALA A 21 -12.88 -13.28 -8.06
N ASP A 22 -12.58 -12.57 -9.16
CA ASP A 22 -11.56 -12.98 -10.13
C ASP A 22 -10.14 -12.49 -9.78
N ASN A 23 -9.97 -11.82 -8.66
CA ASN A 23 -8.63 -11.43 -8.19
C ASN A 23 -7.84 -12.69 -7.84
N ILE A 24 -6.59 -12.79 -8.32
CA ILE A 24 -5.75 -13.98 -8.08
C ILE A 24 -5.47 -14.25 -6.61
N PHE A 25 -5.63 -13.24 -5.75
CA PHE A 25 -5.46 -13.37 -4.30
C PHE A 25 -6.79 -13.59 -3.58
N ALA A 26 -7.92 -13.65 -4.29
CA ALA A 26 -9.22 -13.93 -3.70
C ALA A 26 -9.41 -15.45 -3.59
N ASP A 27 -9.84 -15.88 -2.41
CA ASP A 27 -10.09 -17.29 -2.14
C ASP A 27 -11.24 -17.39 -1.14
N ASP A 28 -12.20 -18.26 -1.44
CA ASP A 28 -13.35 -18.54 -0.57
C ASP A 28 -14.12 -17.27 -0.15
N GLY A 29 -14.29 -16.34 -1.11
CA GLY A 29 -15.05 -15.11 -0.89
C GLY A 29 -14.31 -14.00 -0.17
N HIS A 30 -13.00 -14.15 0.06
CA HIS A 30 -12.16 -13.18 0.75
C HIS A 30 -10.91 -12.87 -0.06
N LEU A 31 -10.38 -11.66 0.09
CA LEU A 31 -9.02 -11.37 -0.31
C LEU A 31 -8.08 -11.95 0.74
N SER A 32 -7.08 -12.73 0.33
CA SER A 32 -6.13 -13.36 1.25
C SER A 32 -5.21 -12.33 1.92
N VAL A 33 -4.54 -12.75 2.99
CA VAL A 33 -3.50 -11.93 3.65
C VAL A 33 -2.40 -11.57 2.66
N ALA A 34 -2.01 -12.51 1.78
CA ALA A 34 -1.05 -12.22 0.71
C ALA A 34 -1.55 -11.10 -0.21
N GLY A 35 -2.85 -11.06 -0.49
CA GLY A 35 -3.47 -9.99 -1.28
C GLY A 35 -3.42 -8.65 -0.57
N ILE A 36 -3.61 -8.60 0.73
CA ILE A 36 -3.46 -7.38 1.51
C ILE A 36 -2.02 -6.87 1.43
N ASN A 37 -1.04 -7.76 1.60
CA ASN A 37 0.38 -7.41 1.48
C ASN A 37 0.71 -6.86 0.09
N GLU A 38 0.20 -7.50 -0.96
CA GLU A 38 0.41 -7.04 -2.33
C GLU A 38 -0.21 -5.68 -2.57
N ASN A 39 -1.40 -5.43 -2.03
CA ASN A 39 -2.07 -4.14 -2.13
C ASN A 39 -1.23 -3.03 -1.48
N ILE A 40 -0.68 -3.28 -0.30
CA ILE A 40 0.20 -2.33 0.39
C ILE A 40 1.45 -2.07 -0.46
N ALA A 41 2.08 -3.13 -0.98
CA ALA A 41 3.27 -3.00 -1.82
C ALA A 41 2.98 -2.19 -3.09
N GLN A 42 1.85 -2.43 -3.73
CA GLN A 42 1.45 -1.69 -4.94
C GLN A 42 1.11 -0.24 -4.63
N THR A 43 0.58 0.06 -3.44
CA THR A 43 0.35 1.44 -3.03
C THR A 43 1.67 2.19 -2.83
N CYS A 44 2.66 1.53 -2.26
CA CYS A 44 4.02 2.08 -2.17
C CYS A 44 4.61 2.32 -3.56
N ALA A 45 4.41 1.38 -4.49
CA ALA A 45 4.87 1.52 -5.87
C ALA A 45 4.17 2.69 -6.59
N ALA A 46 2.87 2.88 -6.36
CA ALA A 46 2.13 4.00 -6.93
C ALA A 46 2.69 5.34 -6.44
N ARG A 47 3.04 5.43 -5.15
CA ARG A 47 3.68 6.62 -4.58
C ARG A 47 5.01 6.90 -5.28
N MET A 48 5.83 5.86 -5.47
CA MET A 48 7.14 6.01 -6.14
C MET A 48 6.97 6.43 -7.60
N GLY A 49 5.99 5.86 -8.30
CA GLY A 49 5.68 6.25 -9.67
C GLY A 49 5.27 7.71 -9.77
N TYR A 50 4.47 8.19 -8.85
CA TYR A 50 4.04 9.60 -8.82
C TYR A 50 5.24 10.52 -8.56
N ILE A 51 6.11 10.18 -7.60
CA ILE A 51 7.31 10.95 -7.29
C ILE A 51 8.22 11.03 -8.52
N SER A 52 8.46 9.92 -9.19
CA SER A 52 9.31 9.84 -10.38
C SER A 52 8.76 10.72 -11.50
N HIS A 53 7.44 10.66 -11.74
CA HIS A 53 6.79 11.49 -12.74
C HIS A 53 6.92 12.98 -12.42
N SER A 54 6.69 13.36 -11.17
CA SER A 54 6.73 14.75 -10.70
C SER A 54 8.15 15.34 -10.73
N SER A 55 9.18 14.50 -10.61
CA SER A 55 10.58 14.94 -10.58
C SER A 55 11.29 14.88 -11.93
N GLY A 56 10.54 14.85 -13.03
CA GLY A 56 11.09 14.93 -14.38
C GLY A 56 11.39 13.59 -15.04
N GLY A 57 10.73 12.54 -14.61
CA GLY A 57 10.79 11.24 -15.28
C GLY A 57 11.95 10.36 -14.88
N ARG A 58 12.72 10.73 -13.86
CA ARG A 58 13.77 9.87 -13.34
C ARG A 58 13.13 8.74 -12.53
N VAL A 59 13.27 7.50 -13.01
CA VAL A 59 12.68 6.34 -12.34
C VAL A 59 13.54 5.98 -11.14
N LYS A 60 12.95 6.03 -9.94
CA LYS A 60 13.55 5.49 -8.73
C LYS A 60 12.85 4.21 -8.36
N ILE A 61 13.62 3.20 -8.05
CA ILE A 61 13.09 1.91 -7.63
C ILE A 61 13.10 1.87 -6.10
N GLY A 62 11.94 1.61 -5.51
CA GLY A 62 11.83 1.38 -4.08
C GLY A 62 11.80 -0.11 -3.80
N VAL A 63 12.63 -0.54 -2.87
CA VAL A 63 12.69 -1.93 -2.41
C VAL A 63 12.24 -1.97 -0.96
N ILE A 64 11.24 -2.80 -0.66
CA ILE A 64 10.78 -2.99 0.71
C ILE A 64 11.86 -3.81 1.44
N GLY A 65 12.52 -3.18 2.40
CA GLY A 65 13.62 -3.80 3.14
C GLY A 65 13.19 -4.52 4.41
N ALA A 66 12.09 -4.10 5.02
CA ALA A 66 11.58 -4.73 6.25
C ALA A 66 10.10 -4.41 6.42
N ILE A 67 9.37 -5.37 6.97
CA ILE A 67 7.98 -5.24 7.37
C ILE A 67 7.91 -5.59 8.86
N THR A 68 7.39 -4.69 9.68
CA THR A 68 7.28 -4.91 11.13
C THR A 68 5.89 -4.56 11.62
N GLY A 69 5.47 -5.19 12.71
CA GLY A 69 4.18 -4.88 13.34
C GLY A 69 2.98 -5.20 12.45
N PHE A 70 3.12 -6.18 11.54
CA PHE A 70 2.01 -6.56 10.65
C PHE A 70 0.90 -7.21 11.46
N SER A 71 -0.28 -6.59 11.40
CA SER A 71 -1.46 -7.09 12.11
C SER A 71 -2.66 -7.04 11.18
N VAL A 72 -3.45 -8.11 11.18
CA VAL A 72 -4.67 -8.24 10.39
C VAL A 72 -5.78 -8.69 11.31
N THR A 73 -6.85 -7.91 11.41
CA THR A 73 -7.99 -8.27 12.25
C THR A 73 -9.00 -9.14 11.49
N ARG A 74 -9.13 -8.91 10.18
CA ARG A 74 -9.90 -9.76 9.28
C ARG A 74 -9.46 -9.55 7.85
N THR A 75 -9.83 -10.50 6.99
CA THR A 75 -9.64 -10.35 5.55
C THR A 75 -10.89 -9.76 4.91
N PRO A 76 -10.74 -8.88 3.91
CA PRO A 76 -11.90 -8.25 3.28
C PRO A 76 -12.67 -9.24 2.40
N LEU A 77 -13.98 -9.06 2.36
CA LEU A 77 -14.88 -9.87 1.55
C LEU A 77 -14.91 -9.37 0.10
N VAL A 78 -15.19 -10.28 -0.82
CA VAL A 78 -15.50 -9.91 -2.21
C VAL A 78 -16.63 -8.88 -2.20
N GLY A 79 -16.45 -7.79 -2.95
CA GLY A 79 -17.38 -6.66 -3.02
C GLY A 79 -17.02 -5.50 -2.12
N GLU A 80 -16.22 -5.72 -1.08
CA GLU A 80 -15.76 -4.62 -0.21
C GLU A 80 -14.67 -3.81 -0.90
N VAL A 81 -14.59 -2.53 -0.53
CA VAL A 81 -13.56 -1.61 -1.05
C VAL A 81 -12.52 -1.37 0.04
N LEU A 82 -11.26 -1.67 -0.29
CA LEU A 82 -10.13 -1.33 0.57
C LEU A 82 -9.69 0.09 0.30
N THR A 83 -9.46 0.83 1.38
CA THR A 83 -8.73 2.10 1.33
C THR A 83 -7.40 1.89 2.04
N THR A 84 -6.31 2.05 1.30
CA THR A 84 -4.96 1.85 1.83
C THR A 84 -4.26 3.19 1.91
N THR A 85 -3.81 3.54 3.11
CA THR A 85 -3.13 4.80 3.39
C THR A 85 -1.69 4.50 3.76
N ILE A 86 -0.75 5.14 3.07
CA ILE A 86 0.67 5.11 3.38
C ILE A 86 1.05 6.48 3.94
N ASP A 87 1.46 6.51 5.20
CA ASP A 87 1.92 7.73 5.86
C ASP A 87 3.44 7.65 6.07
N VAL A 88 4.16 8.67 5.62
CA VAL A 88 5.59 8.77 5.83
C VAL A 88 5.85 9.20 7.28
N ILE A 89 6.60 8.36 8.02
CA ILE A 89 6.96 8.64 9.41
C ILE A 89 8.28 9.40 9.45
N GLN A 90 9.26 8.95 8.66
CA GLN A 90 10.61 9.50 8.69
C GLN A 90 11.33 9.19 7.39
N GLU A 91 12.14 10.13 6.92
CA GLU A 91 13.07 9.92 5.81
C GLU A 91 14.46 10.23 6.28
N VAL A 92 15.39 9.26 6.12
CA VAL A 92 16.80 9.42 6.45
C VAL A 92 17.61 8.86 5.29
N PHE A 93 18.36 9.73 4.60
CA PHE A 93 19.11 9.37 3.40
C PHE A 93 18.18 8.77 2.34
N GLN A 94 18.43 7.54 1.91
CA GLN A 94 17.63 6.85 0.91
C GLN A 94 16.65 5.83 1.52
N VAL A 95 16.40 5.93 2.83
CA VAL A 95 15.49 5.04 3.53
C VAL A 95 14.28 5.82 4.01
N THR A 96 13.09 5.36 3.65
CA THR A 96 11.83 5.94 4.08
C THR A 96 11.11 4.96 4.98
N LEU A 97 10.74 5.42 6.18
CA LEU A 97 9.88 4.67 7.09
C LEU A 97 8.44 5.11 6.84
N VAL A 98 7.57 4.15 6.61
CA VAL A 98 6.14 4.43 6.40
C VAL A 98 5.29 3.56 7.29
N HIS A 99 4.10 4.06 7.62
CA HIS A 99 3.04 3.30 8.26
C HIS A 99 1.93 3.07 7.26
N ALA A 100 1.52 1.82 7.09
CA ALA A 100 0.44 1.44 6.19
C ALA A 100 -0.80 1.06 7.00
N THR A 101 -1.94 1.62 6.62
CA THR A 101 -3.24 1.33 7.22
C THR A 101 -4.21 0.92 6.13
N VAL A 102 -4.88 -0.21 6.30
CA VAL A 102 -5.91 -0.68 5.37
C VAL A 102 -7.24 -0.65 6.08
N THR A 103 -8.21 0.05 5.49
CA THR A 103 -9.54 0.19 6.04
C THR A 103 -10.61 -0.29 5.08
N VAL A 104 -11.74 -0.75 5.64
CA VAL A 104 -13.00 -0.97 4.92
C VAL A 104 -14.02 -0.07 5.60
N GLY A 105 -14.48 0.96 4.90
CA GLY A 105 -15.28 2.01 5.53
C GLY A 105 -14.46 2.70 6.63
N THR A 106 -14.95 2.65 7.86
CA THR A 106 -14.24 3.22 9.02
C THR A 106 -13.48 2.18 9.83
N GLU A 107 -13.55 0.91 9.42
CA GLU A 107 -12.91 -0.19 10.14
C GLU A 107 -11.47 -0.39 9.67
N VAL A 108 -10.51 -0.34 10.59
CA VAL A 108 -9.11 -0.68 10.30
C VAL A 108 -9.00 -2.21 10.36
N ILE A 109 -8.66 -2.81 9.21
CA ILE A 109 -8.56 -4.28 9.11
C ILE A 109 -7.12 -4.76 9.08
N ALA A 110 -6.16 -3.90 8.75
CA ALA A 110 -4.73 -4.25 8.73
C ALA A 110 -3.87 -3.02 8.94
N GLU A 111 -2.72 -3.23 9.56
CA GLU A 111 -1.70 -2.19 9.77
C GLU A 111 -0.32 -2.82 9.73
N THR A 112 0.67 -2.05 9.29
CA THR A 112 2.08 -2.47 9.36
C THR A 112 3.01 -1.26 9.19
N ASP A 113 4.24 -1.41 9.64
CA ASP A 113 5.32 -0.47 9.35
C ASP A 113 6.26 -1.08 8.32
N LEU A 114 6.75 -0.25 7.41
CA LEU A 114 7.60 -0.67 6.31
C LEU A 114 8.81 0.24 6.21
N LYS A 115 9.96 -0.36 5.89
CA LYS A 115 11.16 0.36 5.43
C LYS A 115 11.27 0.22 3.93
N ILE A 116 11.37 1.34 3.24
CA ILE A 116 11.54 1.37 1.79
C ILE A 116 12.91 1.98 1.50
N ALA A 117 13.79 1.21 0.87
CA ALA A 117 15.08 1.68 0.41
C ALA A 117 14.96 2.12 -1.04
N LEU A 118 15.43 3.34 -1.34
CA LEU A 118 15.43 3.86 -2.71
C LEU A 118 16.74 3.48 -3.39
N GLN A 119 16.63 2.98 -4.60
CA GLN A 119 17.77 2.68 -5.47
C GLN A 119 17.69 3.56 -6.71
N ASP A 120 18.80 4.19 -7.04
CA ASP A 120 18.90 4.96 -8.29
C ASP A 120 19.18 4.06 -9.48
#